data_48b4550918d16ce1cae764adccc5ab93
#
_entry.id   48b4550918d16ce1cae764adccc5ab93
#
_cell.length_a   1.000
_cell.length_b   1.000
_cell.length_c   1.000
_cell.angle_alpha   90.00
_cell.angle_beta   90.00
_cell.angle_gamma   90.00
#
_symmetry.space_group_name_H-M   'P 1'
#
loop_
_entity.id
_entity.type
_entity.pdbx_description
1 polymer ?
#
loop_
_entity_poly.entity_id
_entity_poly.type
_entity_poly.pdbx_seq_one_letter_code
_entity_poly.pdbx_strand_id
1 'polypeptide(L)'
;ELQRHKATVVRANHEAYDLQRVANEKLIEYSKKYGVKLVCTNDVHFVDEENAEAHDRLICLSTGKDLDDPKRMLYSKQEWMKTKAEMNELFSDVPEALANTADICDQVEFYSIDNAPIMPNFEIPEEFGTEEGYRQKYSEKDLFDEFTQDENGNVVLSEEDALAKIEKLGGYDKLYRIKLEAD
;
A
#
# COMPACT_ATOMS: atom_id res chain seq x y z
N GLU A 1 -9.99 -13.08 -13.55
CA GLU A 1 -11.02 -12.07 -13.21
C GLU A 1 -11.85 -11.75 -14.45
N LEU A 2 -13.17 -11.71 -14.30
CA LEU A 2 -14.09 -11.26 -15.33
C LEU A 2 -14.59 -9.86 -14.97
N GLN A 3 -14.46 -8.92 -15.89
CA GLN A 3 -14.94 -7.55 -15.74
C GLN A 3 -15.97 -7.23 -16.82
N ARG A 4 -17.01 -6.49 -16.45
CA ARG A 4 -18.07 -6.05 -17.37
C ARG A 4 -18.45 -4.61 -17.07
N HIS A 5 -17.92 -3.72 -17.87
CA HIS A 5 -18.24 -2.30 -17.78
C HIS A 5 -19.15 -1.90 -18.95
N LYS A 6 -20.39 -1.51 -18.64
CA LYS A 6 -21.27 -0.87 -19.62
C LYS A 6 -20.89 0.60 -19.70
N ALA A 7 -19.94 0.93 -20.55
CA ALA A 7 -19.47 2.30 -20.67
C ALA A 7 -20.59 3.27 -21.03
N THR A 8 -20.69 4.34 -20.29
CA THR A 8 -21.59 5.48 -20.58
C THR A 8 -20.94 6.49 -21.49
N VAL A 9 -19.63 6.49 -21.60
CA VAL A 9 -18.84 7.36 -22.48
C VAL A 9 -18.51 6.58 -23.76
N VAL A 10 -18.93 7.09 -24.91
CA VAL A 10 -18.81 6.42 -26.22
C VAL A 10 -17.39 5.91 -26.51
N ARG A 11 -16.35 6.72 -26.23
CA ARG A 11 -14.96 6.32 -26.44
C ARG A 11 -14.53 5.19 -25.53
N ALA A 12 -14.80 5.28 -24.24
CA ALA A 12 -14.47 4.23 -23.26
C ALA A 12 -15.22 2.93 -23.57
N ASN A 13 -16.48 3.04 -24.03
CA ASN A 13 -17.26 1.88 -24.45
C ASN A 13 -16.62 1.13 -25.61
N HIS A 14 -16.20 1.85 -26.63
CA HIS A 14 -15.61 1.26 -27.82
C HIS A 14 -14.24 0.63 -27.55
N GLU A 15 -13.40 1.29 -26.74
CA GLU A 15 -12.04 0.83 -26.45
C GLU A 15 -11.98 -0.26 -25.37
N ALA A 16 -12.85 -0.22 -24.37
CA ALA A 16 -12.81 -1.12 -23.22
C ALA A 16 -13.83 -2.28 -23.31
N TYR A 17 -15.09 -2.00 -23.59
CA TYR A 17 -16.17 -2.99 -23.50
C TYR A 17 -16.00 -4.14 -24.51
N ASP A 18 -15.72 -3.82 -25.77
CA ASP A 18 -15.57 -4.85 -26.81
C ASP A 18 -14.34 -5.74 -26.55
N LEU A 19 -13.23 -5.13 -26.11
CA LEU A 19 -12.02 -5.87 -25.74
C LEU A 19 -12.24 -6.74 -24.50
N GLN A 20 -12.95 -6.25 -23.49
CA GLN A 20 -13.31 -7.03 -22.30
C GLN A 20 -14.17 -8.23 -22.67
N ARG A 21 -15.15 -8.07 -23.56
CA ARG A 21 -16.00 -9.17 -24.00
C ARG A 21 -15.20 -10.29 -24.65
N VAL A 22 -14.30 -9.94 -25.58
CA VAL A 22 -13.42 -10.91 -26.24
C VAL A 22 -12.48 -11.59 -25.22
N ALA A 23 -11.91 -10.81 -24.29
CA ALA A 23 -11.05 -11.35 -23.24
C ALA A 23 -11.81 -12.29 -22.31
N ASN A 24 -13.03 -11.94 -21.88
CA ASN A 24 -13.88 -12.78 -21.03
C ASN A 24 -14.24 -14.10 -21.70
N GLU A 25 -14.60 -14.10 -22.99
CA GLU A 25 -14.85 -15.33 -23.75
C GLU A 25 -13.63 -16.27 -23.72
N LYS A 26 -12.42 -15.72 -23.89
CA LYS A 26 -11.16 -16.48 -23.82
C LYS A 26 -10.85 -16.98 -22.41
N LEU A 27 -11.10 -16.17 -21.39
CA LEU A 27 -10.93 -16.59 -20.00
C LEU A 27 -11.86 -17.74 -19.63
N ILE A 28 -13.12 -17.72 -20.08
CA ILE A 28 -14.08 -18.82 -19.89
C ILE A 28 -13.60 -20.09 -20.62
N GLU A 29 -13.11 -19.97 -21.84
CA GLU A 29 -12.51 -21.09 -22.58
C GLU A 29 -11.31 -21.69 -21.82
N TYR A 30 -10.39 -20.85 -21.35
CA TYR A 30 -9.19 -21.27 -20.63
C TYR A 30 -9.51 -21.85 -19.26
N SER A 31 -10.49 -21.31 -18.55
CA SER A 31 -10.99 -21.89 -17.31
C SER A 31 -11.38 -23.35 -17.48
N LYS A 32 -12.18 -23.64 -18.52
CA LYS A 32 -12.60 -25.01 -18.86
C LYS A 32 -11.42 -25.89 -19.29
N LYS A 33 -10.52 -25.36 -20.11
CA LYS A 33 -9.39 -26.08 -20.66
C LYS A 33 -8.36 -26.47 -19.59
N TYR A 34 -8.09 -25.57 -18.65
CA TYR A 34 -7.02 -25.74 -17.65
C TYR A 34 -7.54 -26.08 -16.25
N GLY A 35 -8.86 -26.14 -16.05
CA GLY A 35 -9.46 -26.42 -14.75
C GLY A 35 -9.23 -25.31 -13.71
N VAL A 36 -9.05 -24.06 -14.13
CA VAL A 36 -8.83 -22.91 -13.25
C VAL A 36 -10.14 -22.18 -12.99
N LYS A 37 -10.48 -21.96 -11.72
CA LYS A 37 -11.70 -21.23 -11.34
C LYS A 37 -11.61 -19.75 -11.74
N LEU A 38 -12.74 -19.20 -12.18
CA LEU A 38 -12.91 -17.77 -12.43
C LEU A 38 -13.60 -17.09 -11.26
N VAL A 39 -13.35 -15.81 -11.09
CA VAL A 39 -14.07 -14.91 -10.18
C VAL A 39 -14.52 -13.67 -10.94
N CYS A 40 -15.63 -13.06 -10.49
CA CYS A 40 -16.14 -11.81 -11.04
C CYS A 40 -15.65 -10.63 -10.22
N THR A 41 -15.13 -9.61 -10.90
CA THR A 41 -14.67 -8.35 -10.28
C THR A 41 -15.27 -7.16 -11.01
N ASN A 42 -15.28 -5.98 -10.37
CA ASN A 42 -15.87 -4.76 -10.94
C ASN A 42 -14.89 -3.58 -10.99
N ASP A 43 -13.61 -3.79 -10.71
CA ASP A 43 -12.60 -2.73 -10.75
C ASP A 43 -13.03 -1.45 -10.00
N VAL A 44 -13.50 -1.59 -8.76
CA VAL A 44 -14.11 -0.53 -7.97
C VAL A 44 -13.12 0.59 -7.68
N HIS A 45 -13.49 1.82 -8.04
CA HIS A 45 -12.72 3.04 -7.82
C HIS A 45 -13.45 4.07 -6.95
N PHE A 46 -14.78 3.97 -6.83
CA PHE A 46 -15.61 4.86 -6.01
C PHE A 46 -16.81 4.12 -5.45
N VAL A 47 -17.50 4.72 -4.48
CA VAL A 47 -18.52 4.01 -3.67
C VAL A 47 -19.85 3.92 -4.41
N ASP A 48 -20.39 5.06 -4.84
CA ASP A 48 -21.72 5.15 -5.44
C ASP A 48 -21.67 5.59 -6.90
N GLU A 49 -22.65 5.20 -7.70
CA GLU A 49 -22.75 5.58 -9.11
C GLU A 49 -22.68 7.10 -9.32
N GLU A 50 -23.25 7.87 -8.41
CA GLU A 50 -23.23 9.34 -8.42
C GLU A 50 -21.81 9.93 -8.32
N ASN A 51 -20.87 9.20 -7.75
CA ASN A 51 -19.49 9.65 -7.58
C ASN A 51 -18.66 9.60 -8.89
N ALA A 52 -19.20 9.04 -9.96
CA ALA A 52 -18.50 8.90 -11.23
C ALA A 52 -18.01 10.25 -11.80
N GLU A 53 -18.81 11.32 -11.66
CA GLU A 53 -18.42 12.66 -12.11
C GLU A 53 -17.29 13.26 -11.25
N ALA A 54 -17.33 13.05 -9.93
CA ALA A 54 -16.27 13.49 -9.03
C ALA A 54 -14.96 12.75 -9.32
N HIS A 55 -15.03 11.43 -9.56
CA HIS A 55 -13.90 10.62 -9.94
C HIS A 55 -13.26 11.08 -11.25
N ASP A 56 -14.07 11.38 -12.28
CA ASP A 56 -13.59 11.89 -13.57
C ASP A 56 -12.80 13.21 -13.41
N ARG A 57 -13.26 14.11 -12.53
CA ARG A 57 -12.54 15.36 -12.21
C ARG A 57 -11.25 15.12 -11.44
N LEU A 58 -11.25 14.15 -10.51
CA LEU A 58 -10.03 13.77 -9.78
C LEU A 58 -8.96 13.18 -10.70
N ILE A 59 -9.36 12.39 -11.70
CA ILE A 59 -8.44 11.89 -12.73
C ILE A 59 -7.84 13.06 -13.52
N CYS A 60 -8.63 14.05 -13.92
CA CYS A 60 -8.11 15.24 -14.58
C CYS A 60 -7.09 15.97 -13.71
N LEU A 61 -7.41 16.19 -12.43
CA LEU A 61 -6.50 16.84 -11.48
C LEU A 61 -5.19 16.07 -11.32
N SER A 62 -5.25 14.76 -11.13
CA SER A 62 -4.07 13.92 -10.90
C SER A 62 -3.18 13.79 -12.14
N THR A 63 -3.75 13.87 -13.34
CA THR A 63 -3.02 13.75 -14.61
C THR A 63 -2.64 15.09 -15.24
N GLY A 64 -3.04 16.21 -14.64
CA GLY A 64 -2.81 17.56 -15.19
C GLY A 64 -3.53 17.79 -16.52
N LYS A 65 -4.75 17.25 -16.66
CA LYS A 65 -5.55 17.35 -17.89
C LYS A 65 -6.84 18.13 -17.66
N ASP A 66 -7.29 18.83 -18.68
CA ASP A 66 -8.59 19.49 -18.67
C ASP A 66 -9.71 18.51 -19.05
N LEU A 67 -10.93 18.81 -18.63
CA LEU A 67 -12.11 17.99 -18.91
C LEU A 67 -12.42 17.84 -20.41
N ASP A 68 -12.05 18.82 -21.21
CA ASP A 68 -12.24 18.88 -22.66
C ASP A 68 -11.04 18.34 -23.46
N ASP A 69 -9.94 17.93 -22.79
CA ASP A 69 -8.80 17.32 -23.47
C ASP A 69 -9.20 15.97 -24.09
N PRO A 70 -9.15 15.83 -25.43
CA PRO A 70 -9.55 14.60 -26.12
C PRO A 70 -8.64 13.40 -25.82
N LYS A 71 -7.44 13.65 -25.26
CA LYS A 71 -6.45 12.61 -24.90
C LYS A 71 -6.44 12.27 -23.43
N ARG A 72 -7.36 12.83 -22.63
CA ARG A 72 -7.45 12.50 -21.22
C ARG A 72 -7.89 11.04 -21.00
N MET A 73 -7.50 10.47 -19.87
CA MET A 73 -7.99 9.15 -19.45
C MET A 73 -9.50 9.23 -19.16
N LEU A 74 -10.23 8.25 -19.64
CA LEU A 74 -11.67 8.09 -19.40
C LEU A 74 -11.93 6.71 -18.81
N TYR A 75 -12.72 6.69 -17.74
CA TYR A 75 -13.33 5.48 -17.19
C TYR A 75 -14.74 5.27 -17.76
N SER A 76 -15.27 4.06 -17.57
CA SER A 76 -16.60 3.71 -18.09
C SER A 76 -17.74 4.32 -17.27
N LYS A 77 -17.45 4.87 -16.10
CA LYS A 77 -18.37 5.32 -15.04
C LYS A 77 -19.16 4.16 -14.41
N GLN A 78 -18.68 2.93 -14.54
CA GLN A 78 -19.28 1.74 -13.95
C GLN A 78 -18.43 1.15 -12.82
N GLU A 79 -17.36 1.80 -12.43
CA GLU A 79 -16.38 1.36 -11.46
C GLU A 79 -16.80 1.66 -10.00
N TRP A 80 -18.12 1.67 -9.74
CA TRP A 80 -18.68 1.84 -8.40
C TRP A 80 -18.95 0.52 -7.70
N MET A 81 -19.08 0.56 -6.35
CA MET A 81 -19.27 -0.63 -5.51
C MET A 81 -20.69 -1.16 -5.68
N LYS A 82 -20.86 -2.18 -6.51
CA LYS A 82 -22.14 -2.83 -6.76
C LYS A 82 -22.55 -3.76 -5.63
N THR A 83 -23.84 -3.80 -5.37
CA THR A 83 -24.43 -4.77 -4.45
C THR A 83 -24.33 -6.20 -5.01
N LYS A 84 -24.50 -7.18 -4.14
CA LYS A 84 -24.55 -8.60 -4.56
C LYS A 84 -25.65 -8.85 -5.61
N ALA A 85 -26.79 -8.19 -5.50
CA ALA A 85 -27.90 -8.33 -6.46
C ALA A 85 -27.50 -7.82 -7.84
N GLU A 86 -26.86 -6.65 -7.92
CA GLU A 86 -26.39 -6.05 -9.17
C GLU A 86 -25.27 -6.85 -9.81
N MET A 87 -24.34 -7.39 -9.01
CA MET A 87 -23.32 -8.30 -9.53
C MET A 87 -23.91 -9.61 -10.06
N ASN A 88 -24.92 -10.16 -9.39
CA ASN A 88 -25.64 -11.35 -9.87
C ASN A 88 -26.38 -11.10 -11.20
N GLU A 89 -26.97 -9.93 -11.36
CA GLU A 89 -27.61 -9.55 -12.63
C GLU A 89 -26.57 -9.40 -13.75
N LEU A 90 -25.46 -8.68 -13.44
CA LEU A 90 -24.40 -8.38 -14.41
C LEU A 90 -23.68 -9.64 -14.94
N PHE A 91 -23.50 -10.66 -14.09
CA PHE A 91 -22.79 -11.90 -14.39
C PHE A 91 -23.70 -13.13 -14.35
N SER A 92 -24.98 -12.94 -14.65
CA SER A 92 -25.98 -14.02 -14.59
C SER A 92 -25.71 -15.22 -15.52
N ASP A 93 -24.88 -15.04 -16.53
CA ASP A 93 -24.43 -16.07 -17.46
C ASP A 93 -23.23 -16.91 -16.98
N VAL A 94 -22.56 -16.48 -15.90
CA VAL A 94 -21.41 -17.17 -15.28
C VAL A 94 -21.55 -17.27 -13.75
N PRO A 95 -22.66 -17.83 -13.23
CA PRO A 95 -22.97 -17.81 -11.80
C PRO A 95 -21.92 -18.53 -10.94
N GLU A 96 -21.21 -19.52 -11.48
CA GLU A 96 -20.11 -20.18 -10.80
C GLU A 96 -18.95 -19.23 -10.50
N ALA A 97 -18.68 -18.24 -11.35
CA ALA A 97 -17.63 -17.25 -11.12
C ALA A 97 -17.99 -16.27 -9.99
N LEU A 98 -19.28 -16.04 -9.75
CA LEU A 98 -19.75 -15.31 -8.56
C LEU A 98 -19.62 -16.16 -7.30
N ALA A 99 -20.01 -17.45 -7.35
CA ALA A 99 -19.89 -18.35 -6.21
C ALA A 99 -18.44 -18.55 -5.77
N ASN A 100 -17.50 -18.62 -6.70
CA ASN A 100 -16.08 -18.78 -6.43
C ASN A 100 -15.45 -17.62 -5.61
N THR A 101 -16.10 -16.46 -5.52
CA THR A 101 -15.65 -15.38 -4.63
C THR A 101 -15.76 -15.79 -3.15
N ALA A 102 -16.79 -16.56 -2.78
CA ALA A 102 -16.92 -17.13 -1.44
C ALA A 102 -15.82 -18.15 -1.17
N ASP A 103 -15.47 -19.00 -2.14
CA ASP A 103 -14.38 -19.97 -2.01
C ASP A 103 -13.03 -19.29 -1.69
N ILE A 104 -12.79 -18.09 -2.21
CA ILE A 104 -11.57 -17.32 -1.88
C ILE A 104 -11.65 -16.80 -0.45
N CYS A 105 -12.80 -16.27 -0.03
CA CYS A 105 -12.99 -15.81 1.35
C CYS A 105 -12.79 -16.95 2.36
N ASP A 106 -13.27 -18.14 2.05
CA ASP A 106 -13.15 -19.32 2.91
C ASP A 106 -11.69 -19.83 3.05
N GLN A 107 -10.81 -19.46 2.12
CA GLN A 107 -9.37 -19.78 2.19
C GLN A 107 -8.57 -18.80 3.05
N VAL A 108 -9.16 -17.66 3.42
CA VAL A 108 -8.46 -16.65 4.22
C VAL A 108 -8.56 -17.02 5.69
N GLU A 109 -7.43 -17.29 6.32
CA GLU A 109 -7.34 -17.49 7.76
C GLU A 109 -7.36 -16.14 8.48
N PHE A 110 -7.96 -16.12 9.69
CA PHE A 110 -7.95 -14.91 10.50
C PHE A 110 -6.53 -14.65 11.04
N TYR A 111 -5.96 -13.49 10.74
CA TYR A 111 -4.67 -13.06 11.26
C TYR A 111 -4.66 -11.54 11.43
N SER A 112 -3.72 -11.05 12.24
CA SER A 112 -3.48 -9.62 12.39
C SER A 112 -2.32 -9.18 11.50
N ILE A 113 -2.50 -8.07 10.81
CA ILE A 113 -1.43 -7.37 10.08
C ILE A 113 -0.76 -6.31 10.97
N ASP A 114 -1.28 -6.08 12.18
CA ASP A 114 -0.72 -5.14 13.15
C ASP A 114 0.43 -5.84 13.89
N ASN A 115 1.63 -5.58 13.45
CA ASN A 115 2.87 -6.08 14.04
C ASN A 115 3.76 -4.91 14.46
N ALA A 116 4.66 -5.16 15.41
CA ALA A 116 5.67 -4.19 15.76
C ALA A 116 6.52 -3.84 14.52
N PRO A 117 6.92 -2.58 14.36
CA PRO A 117 7.79 -2.18 13.26
C PRO A 117 9.06 -3.02 13.22
N ILE A 118 9.36 -3.58 12.06
CA ILE A 118 10.62 -4.30 11.83
C ILE A 118 11.65 -3.26 11.40
N MET A 119 12.60 -2.98 12.30
CA MET A 119 13.75 -2.14 11.97
C MET A 119 14.83 -3.05 11.38
N PRO A 120 15.22 -2.85 10.11
CA PRO A 120 16.32 -3.62 9.54
C PRO A 120 17.62 -3.31 10.28
N ASN A 121 18.36 -4.35 10.67
CA ASN A 121 19.72 -4.18 11.18
C ASN A 121 20.66 -4.01 9.98
N PHE A 122 21.34 -2.88 9.94
CA PHE A 122 22.44 -2.68 9.02
C PHE A 122 23.73 -3.16 9.71
N GLU A 123 24.45 -4.08 9.09
CA GLU A 123 25.77 -4.50 9.57
C GLU A 123 26.79 -3.43 9.13
N ILE A 124 27.34 -2.72 10.10
CA ILE A 124 28.42 -1.74 9.85
C ILE A 124 29.69 -2.53 9.62
N PRO A 125 30.38 -2.39 8.46
CA PRO A 125 31.65 -3.06 8.23
C PRO A 125 32.68 -2.70 9.33
N GLU A 126 33.48 -3.66 9.77
CA GLU A 126 34.45 -3.50 10.87
C GLU A 126 35.46 -2.37 10.63
N GLU A 127 35.73 -2.02 9.37
CA GLU A 127 36.60 -0.89 8.98
C GLU A 127 36.11 0.47 9.48
N PHE A 128 34.81 0.62 9.75
CA PHE A 128 34.20 1.84 10.32
C PHE A 128 34.18 1.82 11.86
N GLY A 129 34.57 0.70 12.48
CA GLY A 129 34.58 0.51 13.91
C GLY A 129 33.59 -0.52 14.40
N THR A 130 33.68 -0.83 15.68
CA THR A 130 32.78 -1.80 16.35
C THR A 130 32.19 -1.17 17.61
N GLU A 131 31.04 -1.68 18.07
CA GLU A 131 30.46 -1.23 19.35
C GLU A 131 31.45 -1.39 20.52
N GLU A 132 32.23 -2.48 20.54
CA GLU A 132 33.24 -2.70 21.56
C GLU A 132 34.36 -1.67 21.49
N GLY A 133 34.81 -1.29 20.31
CA GLY A 133 35.77 -0.21 20.11
C GLY A 133 35.23 1.14 20.59
N TYR A 134 33.95 1.41 20.37
CA TYR A 134 33.31 2.64 20.84
C TYR A 134 33.14 2.65 22.37
N ARG A 135 32.83 1.50 23.02
CA ARG A 135 32.80 1.36 24.49
C ARG A 135 34.16 1.63 25.14
N GLN A 136 35.25 1.31 24.43
CA GLN A 136 36.61 1.63 24.92
C GLN A 136 37.00 3.09 24.69
N LYS A 137 36.45 3.71 23.62
CA LYS A 137 36.78 5.08 23.22
C LYS A 137 35.98 6.15 23.98
N TYR A 138 34.71 5.89 24.22
CA TYR A 138 33.77 6.85 24.84
C TYR A 138 33.24 6.30 26.16
N SER A 139 33.22 7.17 27.19
CA SER A 139 32.53 6.85 28.45
C SER A 139 31.02 7.12 28.32
N GLU A 140 30.22 6.57 29.23
CA GLU A 140 28.79 6.91 29.34
C GLU A 140 28.58 8.41 29.56
N LYS A 141 29.51 9.06 30.24
CA LYS A 141 29.49 10.51 30.44
C LYS A 141 29.66 11.27 29.13
N ASP A 142 30.58 10.83 28.27
CA ASP A 142 30.80 11.48 26.97
C ASP A 142 29.54 11.35 26.08
N LEU A 143 28.89 10.20 26.08
CA LEU A 143 27.63 10.00 25.39
C LEU A 143 26.48 10.82 25.97
N PHE A 144 26.42 10.95 27.30
CA PHE A 144 25.42 11.77 27.95
C PHE A 144 25.64 13.26 27.63
N ASP A 145 26.86 13.74 27.68
CA ASP A 145 27.20 15.14 27.39
C ASP A 145 26.86 15.47 25.92
N GLU A 146 27.22 14.61 24.98
CA GLU A 146 26.88 14.77 23.55
C GLU A 146 25.36 14.77 23.30
N PHE A 147 24.63 13.98 24.08
CA PHE A 147 23.17 13.88 23.95
C PHE A 147 22.40 15.05 24.57
N THR A 148 23.01 15.74 25.53
CA THR A 148 22.40 16.82 26.32
C THR A 148 22.88 18.22 25.97
N GLN A 149 23.97 18.34 25.22
CA GLN A 149 24.60 19.60 24.88
C GLN A 149 24.53 19.89 23.37
N ASP A 150 24.56 21.16 23.02
CA ASP A 150 24.74 21.61 21.64
C ASP A 150 26.22 21.64 21.24
N GLU A 151 26.52 21.97 19.99
CA GLU A 151 27.88 22.08 19.44
C GLU A 151 28.77 23.09 20.19
N ASN A 152 28.18 23.98 21.00
CA ASN A 152 28.89 24.99 21.81
C ASN A 152 29.04 24.57 23.29
N GLY A 153 28.56 23.37 23.65
CA GLY A 153 28.58 22.85 25.01
C GLY A 153 27.49 23.43 25.93
N ASN A 154 26.45 24.09 25.38
CA ASN A 154 25.33 24.55 26.17
C ASN A 154 24.36 23.41 26.40
N VAL A 155 23.90 23.22 27.63
CA VAL A 155 22.91 22.22 28.01
C VAL A 155 21.55 22.57 27.38
N VAL A 156 21.06 21.71 26.49
CA VAL A 156 19.78 21.88 25.78
C VAL A 156 18.67 20.95 26.30
N LEU A 157 19.05 19.98 27.13
CA LEU A 157 18.12 19.02 27.74
C LEU A 157 18.39 18.90 29.22
N SER A 158 17.34 18.85 30.07
CA SER A 158 17.54 18.61 31.51
C SER A 158 18.06 17.18 31.74
N GLU A 159 18.78 17.01 32.88
CA GLU A 159 19.30 15.69 33.27
C GLU A 159 18.20 14.64 33.36
N GLU A 160 17.04 14.98 33.93
CA GLU A 160 15.89 14.10 34.10
C GLU A 160 15.30 13.68 32.74
N ASP A 161 15.08 14.64 31.84
CA ASP A 161 14.56 14.39 30.50
C ASP A 161 15.54 13.57 29.64
N ALA A 162 16.83 13.84 29.81
CA ALA A 162 17.89 13.11 29.10
C ALA A 162 17.94 11.64 29.53
N LEU A 163 17.92 11.37 30.83
CA LEU A 163 17.91 9.98 31.34
C LEU A 163 16.66 9.23 30.90
N ALA A 164 15.47 9.86 30.98
CA ALA A 164 14.23 9.26 30.51
C ALA A 164 14.26 8.93 29.00
N LYS A 165 14.89 9.79 28.21
CA LYS A 165 15.02 9.58 26.76
C LYS A 165 16.05 8.49 26.44
N ILE A 166 17.18 8.44 27.16
CA ILE A 166 18.18 7.37 27.03
C ILE A 166 17.57 6.02 27.38
N GLU A 167 16.80 5.92 28.46
CA GLU A 167 16.10 4.70 28.85
C GLU A 167 15.10 4.26 27.76
N LYS A 168 14.33 5.20 27.23
CA LYS A 168 13.39 4.93 26.12
C LYS A 168 14.08 4.43 24.83
N LEU A 169 15.31 4.86 24.58
CA LEU A 169 16.12 4.41 23.45
C LEU A 169 16.75 3.02 23.68
N GLY A 170 16.65 2.48 24.88
CA GLY A 170 17.20 1.15 25.26
C GLY A 170 18.47 1.22 26.10
N GLY A 171 18.74 2.37 26.74
CA GLY A 171 19.89 2.57 27.64
C GLY A 171 21.20 2.91 26.90
N TYR A 172 22.28 3.06 27.68
CA TYR A 172 23.61 3.38 27.15
C TYR A 172 24.13 2.34 26.15
N ASP A 173 23.77 1.08 26.32
CA ASP A 173 24.16 0.03 25.38
C ASP A 173 23.71 0.32 23.95
N LYS A 174 22.52 0.87 23.80
CA LYS A 174 22.03 1.28 22.48
C LYS A 174 22.65 2.58 21.99
N LEU A 175 23.04 3.48 22.88
CA LEU A 175 23.70 4.74 22.51
C LEU A 175 25.05 4.51 21.83
N TYR A 176 25.83 3.49 22.26
CA TYR A 176 27.09 3.15 21.58
C TYR A 176 26.84 2.74 20.12
N ARG A 177 25.78 1.98 19.88
CA ARG A 177 25.36 1.58 18.53
C ARG A 177 24.91 2.81 17.72
N ILE A 178 24.09 3.68 18.31
CA ILE A 178 23.61 4.90 17.66
C ILE A 178 24.79 5.82 17.31
N LYS A 179 25.75 5.96 18.22
CA LYS A 179 26.96 6.74 17.99
C LYS A 179 27.79 6.19 16.83
N LEU A 180 28.01 4.87 16.81
CA LEU A 180 28.71 4.19 15.72
C LEU A 180 28.00 4.34 14.36
N GLU A 181 26.67 4.39 14.35
CA GLU A 181 25.87 4.61 13.14
C GLU A 181 25.89 6.07 12.66
N ALA A 182 26.17 7.02 13.57
CA ALA A 182 26.18 8.46 13.28
C ALA A 182 27.55 8.97 12.77
N ASP A 183 28.64 8.35 13.21
CA ASP A 183 30.03 8.70 12.85
C ASP A 183 30.44 8.05 11.50
#